data_343f0577e394a3eddaf4006d96510dc7
#
_entry.id   343f0577e394a3eddaf4006d96510dc7
#
_cell.length_a   1.000
_cell.length_b   1.000
_cell.length_c   1.000
_cell.angle_alpha   90.00
_cell.angle_beta   90.00
_cell.angle_gamma   90.00
#
_symmetry.space_group_name_H-M   'P 1'
#
loop_
_entity.id
_entity.type
_entity.pdbx_description
1 polymer ?
#
loop_
_entity_poly.entity_id
_entity_poly.type
_entity_poly.pdbx_seq_one_letter_code
_entity_poly.pdbx_strand_id
1 'polypeptide(L)'
;RGIFEMAIAWWGSDKKVKKLKTQFINKHLLENPTTGVLVLIKHSTHLELDLRLLSQFFDLSGMYKLQTNEVINYVMIKARNNYIKGSLTNKEAIKAIRWIKSGEIFLYAADQDYGSKVSKMIPFFNHDAATVTFPAFLSGKNIKVVVADISKIENVYEIELQELENQEDEERFLGNMNNLY
;
A
#
# COMPACT_ATOMS: atom_id res chain seq x y z
N ARG A 1 -13.05 15.10 -7.80
CA ARG A 1 -12.58 13.87 -8.48
C ARG A 1 -12.45 12.74 -7.45
N GLY A 2 -11.66 12.89 -6.42
CA GLY A 2 -11.42 11.84 -5.41
C GLY A 2 -12.67 11.25 -4.74
N ILE A 3 -13.71 12.06 -4.47
CA ILE A 3 -14.98 11.60 -3.90
C ILE A 3 -15.69 10.62 -4.84
N PHE A 4 -15.70 10.89 -6.14
CA PHE A 4 -16.33 10.00 -7.12
C PHE A 4 -15.56 8.69 -7.26
N GLU A 5 -14.24 8.74 -7.24
CA GLU A 5 -13.36 7.56 -7.30
C GLU A 5 -13.53 6.72 -6.04
N MET A 6 -13.62 7.33 -4.86
CA MET A 6 -13.94 6.66 -3.60
C MET A 6 -15.33 6.00 -3.65
N ALA A 7 -16.35 6.69 -4.18
CA ALA A 7 -17.69 6.12 -4.33
C ALA A 7 -17.71 4.91 -5.27
N ILE A 8 -16.94 4.95 -6.36
CA ILE A 8 -16.75 3.80 -7.26
C ILE A 8 -16.08 2.64 -6.53
N ALA A 9 -15.05 2.91 -5.73
CA ALA A 9 -14.34 1.90 -4.96
C ALA A 9 -15.24 1.21 -3.94
N TRP A 10 -16.03 1.97 -3.19
CA TRP A 10 -16.84 1.44 -2.09
C TRP A 10 -18.15 0.82 -2.53
N TRP A 11 -18.83 1.39 -3.53
CA TRP A 11 -20.18 0.99 -3.96
C TRP A 11 -20.29 0.55 -5.41
N GLY A 12 -19.23 0.68 -6.18
CA GLY A 12 -19.19 0.18 -7.55
C GLY A 12 -19.29 -1.35 -7.61
N SER A 13 -20.14 -1.87 -8.49
CA SER A 13 -20.15 -3.32 -8.72
C SER A 13 -18.85 -3.77 -9.40
N ASP A 14 -18.44 -5.03 -9.15
CA ASP A 14 -17.24 -5.63 -9.78
C ASP A 14 -17.27 -5.49 -11.30
N LYS A 15 -18.46 -5.67 -11.91
CA LYS A 15 -18.64 -5.49 -13.35
C LYS A 15 -18.29 -4.09 -13.84
N LYS A 16 -18.57 -3.04 -13.03
CA LYS A 16 -18.21 -1.65 -13.37
C LYS A 16 -16.72 -1.41 -13.21
N VAL A 17 -16.14 -1.88 -12.10
CA VAL A 17 -14.72 -1.71 -11.82
C VAL A 17 -13.86 -2.47 -12.83
N LYS A 18 -14.23 -3.69 -13.21
CA LYS A 18 -13.56 -4.49 -14.28
C LYS A 18 -13.57 -3.84 -15.66
N LYS A 19 -14.44 -2.84 -15.89
CA LYS A 19 -14.44 -2.06 -17.14
C LYS A 19 -13.40 -0.93 -17.15
N LEU A 20 -12.82 -0.59 -15.99
CA LEU A 20 -11.74 0.38 -15.91
C LEU A 20 -10.50 -0.25 -16.53
N LYS A 21 -9.98 0.40 -17.56
CA LYS A 21 -8.76 -0.09 -18.23
C LYS A 21 -7.59 0.04 -17.27
N THR A 22 -6.92 -1.07 -17.01
CA THR A 22 -5.76 -1.15 -16.12
C THR A 22 -4.59 -1.76 -16.88
N GLN A 23 -3.44 -1.13 -16.80
CA GLN A 23 -2.18 -1.60 -17.37
C GLN A 23 -1.16 -1.75 -16.26
N PHE A 24 -0.36 -2.81 -16.31
CA PHE A 24 0.70 -3.05 -15.34
C PHE A 24 2.08 -2.94 -16.00
N ILE A 25 2.99 -2.33 -15.26
CA ILE A 25 4.44 -2.42 -15.48
C ILE A 25 5.00 -3.28 -14.35
N ASN A 26 5.79 -4.29 -14.68
CA ASN A 26 6.40 -5.25 -13.74
C ASN A 26 5.41 -6.06 -12.89
N LYS A 27 4.25 -6.42 -13.43
CA LYS A 27 3.20 -7.19 -12.73
C LYS A 27 3.73 -8.47 -12.06
N HIS A 28 4.73 -9.10 -12.66
CA HIS A 28 5.37 -10.33 -12.15
C HIS A 28 5.90 -10.22 -10.73
N LEU A 29 6.19 -9.01 -10.22
CA LEU A 29 6.67 -8.78 -8.86
C LEU A 29 5.67 -9.22 -7.78
N LEU A 30 4.38 -9.27 -8.10
CA LEU A 30 3.31 -9.71 -7.19
C LEU A 30 2.67 -11.04 -7.62
N GLU A 31 3.10 -11.63 -8.73
CA GLU A 31 2.54 -12.91 -9.19
C GLU A 31 3.21 -14.07 -8.48
N ASN A 32 2.42 -14.94 -7.86
CA ASN A 32 2.84 -16.18 -7.20
C ASN A 32 4.06 -15.98 -6.26
N PRO A 33 4.02 -15.07 -5.30
CA PRO A 33 5.13 -14.84 -4.41
C PRO A 33 5.42 -16.10 -3.59
N THR A 34 6.69 -16.53 -3.55
CA THR A 34 7.13 -17.67 -2.73
C THR A 34 7.14 -17.34 -1.24
N THR A 35 7.24 -16.06 -0.93
CA THR A 35 7.13 -15.47 0.41
C THR A 35 6.18 -14.29 0.33
N GLY A 36 5.68 -13.81 1.47
CA GLY A 36 4.83 -12.61 1.47
C GLY A 36 5.57 -11.37 0.98
N VAL A 37 4.80 -10.43 0.51
CA VAL A 37 5.30 -9.16 -0.05
C VAL A 37 4.67 -7.99 0.70
N LEU A 38 5.49 -7.03 1.12
CA LEU A 38 5.01 -5.73 1.55
C LEU A 38 4.88 -4.82 0.33
N VAL A 39 3.68 -4.36 0.04
CA VAL A 39 3.44 -3.39 -1.03
C VAL A 39 3.22 -2.01 -0.43
N LEU A 40 4.11 -1.10 -0.76
CA LEU A 40 4.03 0.30 -0.37
C LEU A 40 3.17 1.07 -1.37
N ILE A 41 2.24 1.84 -0.83
CA ILE A 41 1.36 2.74 -1.59
C ILE A 41 1.41 4.13 -0.98
N LYS A 42 1.08 5.15 -1.76
CA LYS A 42 0.98 6.53 -1.29
C LYS A 42 -0.48 6.96 -1.05
N HIS A 43 -0.68 7.92 -0.14
CA HIS A 43 -1.99 8.54 0.07
C HIS A 43 -2.32 9.48 -1.10
N SER A 44 -2.84 8.93 -2.17
CA SER A 44 -3.38 9.69 -3.30
C SER A 44 -4.84 10.08 -3.05
N THR A 45 -5.36 11.03 -3.83
CA THR A 45 -6.79 11.38 -3.79
C THR A 45 -7.71 10.23 -4.24
N HIS A 46 -7.16 9.21 -4.86
CA HIS A 46 -7.87 8.03 -5.37
C HIS A 46 -7.44 6.72 -4.70
N LEU A 47 -6.77 6.77 -3.53
CA LEU A 47 -6.27 5.60 -2.79
C LEU A 47 -7.29 4.45 -2.69
N GLU A 48 -8.54 4.74 -2.38
CA GLU A 48 -9.58 3.70 -2.27
C GLU A 48 -9.81 2.96 -3.60
N LEU A 49 -9.75 3.70 -4.71
CA LEU A 49 -9.86 3.10 -6.03
C LEU A 49 -8.59 2.30 -6.39
N ASP A 50 -7.43 2.76 -5.98
CA ASP A 50 -6.16 2.06 -6.19
C ASP A 50 -6.17 0.68 -5.52
N LEU A 51 -6.61 0.63 -4.26
CA LEU A 51 -6.83 -0.63 -3.54
C LEU A 51 -7.80 -1.55 -4.28
N ARG A 52 -8.90 -0.99 -4.76
CA ARG A 52 -9.93 -1.73 -5.49
C ARG A 52 -9.44 -2.24 -6.84
N LEU A 53 -8.60 -1.49 -7.56
CA LEU A 53 -7.99 -1.92 -8.81
C LEU A 53 -6.99 -3.05 -8.59
N LEU A 54 -6.07 -2.90 -7.63
CA LEU A 54 -5.11 -3.96 -7.28
C LEU A 54 -5.81 -5.25 -6.86
N SER A 55 -6.89 -5.16 -6.07
CA SER A 55 -7.65 -6.33 -5.58
C SER A 55 -8.36 -7.13 -6.68
N GLN A 56 -8.44 -6.61 -7.90
CA GLN A 56 -8.97 -7.37 -9.04
C GLN A 56 -8.00 -8.41 -9.58
N PHE A 57 -6.72 -8.26 -9.24
CA PHE A 57 -5.64 -9.08 -9.77
C PHE A 57 -4.91 -9.87 -8.70
N PHE A 58 -5.00 -9.43 -7.45
CA PHE A 58 -4.26 -10.02 -6.33
C PHE A 58 -5.12 -10.11 -5.08
N ASP A 59 -4.92 -11.17 -4.30
CA ASP A 59 -5.51 -11.31 -2.97
C ASP A 59 -4.70 -10.46 -1.99
N LEU A 60 -5.29 -9.35 -1.54
CA LEU A 60 -4.62 -8.33 -0.76
C LEU A 60 -5.11 -8.28 0.68
N SER A 61 -4.18 -8.09 1.59
CA SER A 61 -4.46 -7.64 2.96
C SER A 61 -3.81 -6.27 3.18
N GLY A 62 -4.19 -5.55 4.21
CA GLY A 62 -3.59 -4.22 4.43
C GLY A 62 -3.77 -3.66 5.83
N MET A 63 -3.04 -2.58 6.08
CA MET A 63 -3.11 -1.83 7.34
C MET A 63 -3.84 -0.50 7.13
N TYR A 64 -4.62 -0.10 8.13
CA TYR A 64 -5.29 1.20 8.12
C TYR A 64 -5.25 1.86 9.50
N LYS A 65 -5.37 3.18 9.52
CA LYS A 65 -5.57 3.96 10.73
C LYS A 65 -7.08 4.09 11.00
N LEU A 66 -7.48 3.80 12.23
CA LEU A 66 -8.86 4.02 12.66
C LEU A 66 -9.29 5.47 12.42
N GLN A 67 -10.43 5.65 11.78
CA GLN A 67 -11.01 6.97 11.58
C GLN A 67 -11.65 7.46 12.88
N THR A 68 -11.54 8.76 13.15
CA THR A 68 -12.15 9.39 14.33
C THR A 68 -13.67 9.33 14.28
N ASN A 69 -14.26 9.40 13.10
CA ASN A 69 -15.71 9.24 12.90
C ASN A 69 -16.03 7.77 12.74
N GLU A 70 -16.77 7.21 13.70
CA GLU A 70 -17.15 5.79 13.74
C GLU A 70 -18.01 5.35 12.54
N VAL A 71 -18.89 6.24 12.05
CA VAL A 71 -19.75 5.94 10.88
C VAL A 71 -18.89 5.81 9.63
N ILE A 72 -17.97 6.76 9.40
CA ILE A 72 -17.05 6.70 8.27
C ILE A 72 -16.17 5.47 8.37
N ASN A 73 -15.65 5.17 9.57
CA ASN A 73 -14.83 3.98 9.82
C ASN A 73 -15.60 2.69 9.49
N TYR A 74 -16.84 2.59 9.95
CA TYR A 74 -17.70 1.43 9.67
C TYR A 74 -17.95 1.26 8.17
N VAL A 75 -18.34 2.34 7.47
CA VAL A 75 -18.62 2.31 6.02
C VAL A 75 -17.37 1.91 5.23
N MET A 76 -16.21 2.48 5.55
CA MET A 76 -14.94 2.19 4.91
C MET A 76 -14.57 0.70 5.08
N ILE A 77 -14.61 0.18 6.31
CA ILE A 77 -14.25 -1.21 6.59
C ILE A 77 -15.22 -2.16 5.89
N LYS A 78 -16.53 -1.89 5.98
CA LYS A 78 -17.56 -2.68 5.33
C LYS A 78 -17.36 -2.74 3.81
N ALA A 79 -17.00 -1.62 3.21
CA ALA A 79 -16.72 -1.54 1.77
C ALA A 79 -15.46 -2.35 1.41
N ARG A 80 -14.36 -2.14 2.13
CA ARG A 80 -13.08 -2.83 1.89
C ARG A 80 -13.19 -4.35 2.06
N ASN A 81 -13.94 -4.83 3.03
CA ASN A 81 -14.16 -6.28 3.25
C ASN A 81 -14.81 -7.00 2.06
N ASN A 82 -15.36 -6.29 1.09
CA ASN A 82 -15.87 -6.89 -0.14
C ASN A 82 -14.78 -7.21 -1.17
N TYR A 83 -13.59 -6.64 -1.02
CA TYR A 83 -12.53 -6.77 -2.03
C TYR A 83 -11.11 -6.94 -1.47
N ILE A 84 -10.93 -6.78 -0.15
CA ILE A 84 -9.65 -7.06 0.54
C ILE A 84 -9.85 -8.28 1.44
N LYS A 85 -8.92 -9.21 1.40
CA LYS A 85 -8.92 -10.45 2.19
C LYS A 85 -8.95 -10.17 3.70
N GLY A 86 -8.22 -9.14 4.15
CA GLY A 86 -8.18 -8.76 5.54
C GLY A 86 -7.61 -7.34 5.76
N SER A 87 -8.11 -6.70 6.82
CA SER A 87 -7.64 -5.37 7.22
C SER A 87 -7.22 -5.37 8.69
N LEU A 88 -6.05 -4.83 8.97
CA LEU A 88 -5.51 -4.66 10.32
C LEU A 88 -5.41 -3.18 10.67
N THR A 89 -5.58 -2.87 11.94
CA THR A 89 -5.31 -1.53 12.44
C THR A 89 -3.81 -1.31 12.62
N ASN A 90 -3.38 -0.05 12.65
CA ASN A 90 -1.98 0.31 12.91
C ASN A 90 -1.44 -0.16 14.28
N LYS A 91 -2.32 -0.64 15.19
CA LYS A 91 -1.93 -1.23 16.47
C LYS A 91 -1.57 -2.72 16.38
N GLU A 92 -1.83 -3.35 15.24
CA GLU A 92 -1.68 -4.80 15.02
C GLU A 92 -0.45 -5.15 14.18
N ALA A 93 0.63 -4.39 14.29
CA ALA A 93 1.85 -4.58 13.50
C ALA A 93 2.43 -6.01 13.59
N ILE A 94 2.40 -6.64 14.77
CA ILE A 94 2.88 -8.02 14.95
C ILE A 94 2.03 -9.01 14.13
N LYS A 95 0.73 -8.79 14.05
CA LYS A 95 -0.17 -9.61 13.24
C LYS A 95 0.08 -9.39 11.75
N ALA A 96 0.35 -8.15 11.32
CA ALA A 96 0.75 -7.85 9.96
C ALA A 96 2.02 -8.61 9.55
N ILE A 97 3.05 -8.61 10.41
CA ILE A 97 4.28 -9.39 10.18
C ILE A 97 3.99 -10.88 10.01
N ARG A 98 3.10 -11.45 10.82
CA ARG A 98 2.71 -12.86 10.70
C ARG A 98 1.99 -13.15 9.39
N TRP A 99 1.08 -12.29 8.95
CA TRP A 99 0.38 -12.43 7.69
C TRP A 99 1.32 -12.36 6.50
N ILE A 100 2.23 -11.38 6.50
CA ILE A 100 3.26 -11.29 5.46
C ILE A 100 4.12 -12.56 5.44
N LYS A 101 4.59 -13.03 6.60
CA LYS A 101 5.40 -14.26 6.68
C LYS A 101 4.63 -15.52 6.27
N SER A 102 3.31 -15.53 6.33
CA SER A 102 2.48 -16.63 5.82
C SER A 102 2.21 -16.55 4.31
N GLY A 103 2.84 -15.62 3.60
CA GLY A 103 2.75 -15.52 2.14
C GLY A 103 1.75 -14.50 1.63
N GLU A 104 1.22 -13.61 2.47
CA GLU A 104 0.25 -12.61 2.03
C GLU A 104 0.92 -11.43 1.32
N ILE A 105 0.20 -10.85 0.36
CA ILE A 105 0.52 -9.53 -0.21
C ILE A 105 -0.15 -8.49 0.68
N PHE A 106 0.68 -7.70 1.36
CA PHE A 106 0.23 -6.79 2.41
C PHE A 106 0.46 -5.32 2.02
N LEU A 107 -0.60 -4.55 1.95
CA LEU A 107 -0.57 -3.13 1.60
C LEU A 107 -0.29 -2.26 2.82
N TYR A 108 0.62 -1.30 2.66
CA TYR A 108 1.00 -0.35 3.68
C TYR A 108 1.27 1.03 3.07
N ALA A 109 0.62 2.06 3.57
CA ALA A 109 0.90 3.43 3.17
C ALA A 109 1.98 4.02 4.09
N ALA A 110 3.16 4.31 3.52
CA ALA A 110 4.36 4.68 4.28
C ALA A 110 4.67 6.19 4.25
N ASP A 111 3.85 6.99 3.62
CA ASP A 111 4.07 8.41 3.29
C ASP A 111 3.50 9.40 4.31
N GLN A 112 3.21 8.97 5.53
CA GLN A 112 2.75 9.84 6.61
C GLN A 112 3.68 9.77 7.83
N ASP A 113 3.73 10.86 8.58
CA ASP A 113 4.39 10.88 9.89
C ASP A 113 3.54 10.12 10.92
N TYR A 114 4.11 9.06 11.46
CA TYR A 114 3.52 8.25 12.54
C TYR A 114 4.17 8.51 13.90
N GLY A 115 5.03 9.54 13.99
CA GLY A 115 5.72 9.98 15.20
C GLY A 115 7.10 9.36 15.37
N SER A 116 7.93 10.02 16.18
CA SER A 116 9.36 9.73 16.38
C SER A 116 9.69 8.33 16.90
N LYS A 117 8.71 7.62 17.48
CA LYS A 117 8.93 6.24 17.98
C LYS A 117 9.05 5.19 16.88
N VAL A 118 8.53 5.49 15.70
CA VAL A 118 8.44 4.55 14.57
C VAL A 118 8.97 5.16 13.27
N SER A 119 9.56 6.35 13.34
CA SER A 119 10.11 7.07 12.18
C SER A 119 11.53 7.54 12.48
N LYS A 120 12.33 7.67 11.43
CA LYS A 120 13.64 8.34 11.41
C LYS A 120 13.56 9.59 10.54
N MET A 121 14.39 10.58 10.84
CA MET A 121 14.55 11.75 9.99
C MET A 121 15.49 11.39 8.83
N ILE A 122 14.95 11.35 7.63
CA ILE A 122 15.64 10.95 6.39
C ILE A 122 15.50 12.08 5.36
N PRO A 123 16.53 12.42 4.60
CA PRO A 123 16.46 13.44 3.56
C PRO A 123 15.37 13.13 2.53
N PHE A 124 14.54 14.14 2.23
CA PHE A 124 13.50 14.13 1.22
C PHE A 124 13.38 15.53 0.60
N PHE A 125 13.65 15.71 -0.70
CA PHE A 125 13.74 17.01 -1.38
C PHE A 125 14.58 18.05 -0.63
N ASN A 126 15.79 17.68 -0.19
CA ASN A 126 16.72 18.52 0.59
C ASN A 126 16.22 18.98 1.97
N HIS A 127 15.18 18.35 2.51
CA HIS A 127 14.69 18.55 3.87
C HIS A 127 14.61 17.21 4.60
N ASP A 128 14.80 17.20 5.90
CA ASP A 128 14.60 16.01 6.71
C ASP A 128 13.11 15.76 6.89
N ALA A 129 12.67 14.56 6.51
CA ALA A 129 11.30 14.10 6.67
C ALA A 129 11.21 12.89 7.61
N ALA A 130 10.17 12.85 8.43
CA ALA A 130 9.89 11.72 9.30
C ALA A 130 9.45 10.50 8.45
N THR A 131 10.37 9.58 8.24
CA THR A 131 10.18 8.38 7.39
C THR A 131 9.99 7.15 8.27
N VAL A 132 8.92 6.41 8.07
CA VAL A 132 8.59 5.21 8.86
C VAL A 132 9.59 4.10 8.63
N THR A 133 10.01 3.42 9.70
CA THR A 133 11.06 2.39 9.66
C THR A 133 10.52 0.97 9.40
N PHE A 134 9.21 0.78 9.45
CA PHE A 134 8.59 -0.54 9.29
C PHE A 134 8.96 -1.25 7.96
N PRO A 135 9.00 -0.59 6.79
CA PRO A 135 9.44 -1.22 5.54
C PRO A 135 10.89 -1.69 5.59
N ALA A 136 11.81 -0.89 6.13
CA ALA A 136 13.21 -1.24 6.27
C ALA A 136 13.40 -2.42 7.25
N PHE A 137 12.68 -2.42 8.37
CA PHE A 137 12.67 -3.55 9.30
C PHE A 137 12.24 -4.87 8.62
N LEU A 138 11.23 -4.84 7.75
CA LEU A 138 10.77 -6.03 7.03
C LEU A 138 11.77 -6.47 5.96
N SER A 139 12.33 -5.52 5.21
CA SER A 139 13.41 -5.78 4.25
C SER A 139 14.60 -6.48 4.91
N GLY A 140 15.05 -6.01 6.07
CA GLY A 140 16.09 -6.66 6.87
C GLY A 140 15.72 -8.07 7.39
N LYS A 141 14.46 -8.51 7.23
CA LYS A 141 14.00 -9.89 7.51
C LYS A 141 13.78 -10.70 6.23
N ASN A 142 14.39 -10.30 5.12
CA ASN A 142 14.26 -10.92 3.79
C ASN A 142 12.81 -10.96 3.27
N ILE A 143 11.99 -9.98 3.66
CA ILE A 143 10.66 -9.79 3.10
C ILE A 143 10.80 -8.84 1.90
N LYS A 144 10.30 -9.26 0.75
CA LYS A 144 10.26 -8.42 -0.45
C LYS A 144 9.41 -7.18 -0.18
N VAL A 145 9.94 -6.01 -0.53
CA VAL A 145 9.24 -4.72 -0.47
C VAL A 145 9.09 -4.18 -1.88
N VAL A 146 7.88 -3.89 -2.28
CA VAL A 146 7.52 -3.38 -3.62
C VAL A 146 6.79 -2.06 -3.44
N VAL A 147 7.17 -1.04 -4.19
CA VAL A 147 6.42 0.22 -4.28
C VAL A 147 5.44 0.09 -5.45
N ALA A 148 4.18 0.46 -5.22
CA ALA A 148 3.17 0.55 -6.25
C ALA A 148 2.81 2.01 -6.49
N ASP A 149 3.21 2.55 -7.63
CA ASP A 149 2.75 3.84 -8.12
C ASP A 149 1.56 3.63 -9.06
N ILE A 150 0.46 4.33 -8.78
CA ILE A 150 -0.76 4.21 -9.56
C ILE A 150 -1.14 5.59 -10.07
N SER A 151 -1.13 5.71 -11.37
CA SER A 151 -1.45 6.94 -12.08
C SER A 151 -2.59 6.72 -13.07
N LYS A 152 -3.27 7.81 -13.42
CA LYS A 152 -4.29 7.78 -14.45
C LYS A 152 -3.83 8.62 -15.63
N ILE A 153 -3.50 7.93 -16.73
CA ILE A 153 -3.12 8.54 -17.99
C ILE A 153 -4.33 8.41 -18.93
N GLU A 154 -4.92 9.54 -19.31
CA GLU A 154 -6.15 9.59 -20.10
C GLU A 154 -7.30 8.76 -19.47
N ASN A 155 -7.59 7.58 -20.03
CA ASN A 155 -8.64 6.67 -19.58
C ASN A 155 -8.07 5.31 -19.12
N VAL A 156 -6.76 5.22 -18.88
CA VAL A 156 -6.07 4.01 -18.42
C VAL A 156 -5.49 4.26 -17.04
N TYR A 157 -5.69 3.35 -16.11
CA TYR A 157 -4.99 3.29 -14.85
C TYR A 157 -3.70 2.48 -15.04
N GLU A 158 -2.56 3.16 -14.98
CA GLU A 158 -1.26 2.52 -15.03
C GLU A 158 -0.79 2.23 -13.61
N ILE A 159 -0.40 0.99 -13.38
CA ILE A 159 0.13 0.49 -12.11
C ILE A 159 1.56 0.06 -12.36
N GLU A 160 2.50 0.88 -11.90
CA GLU A 160 3.91 0.55 -11.94
C GLU A 160 4.34 -0.06 -10.62
N LEU A 161 4.96 -1.23 -10.69
CA LEU A 161 5.52 -1.92 -9.53
C LEU A 161 7.03 -1.88 -9.60
N GLN A 162 7.67 -1.44 -8.51
CA GLN A 162 9.11 -1.37 -8.40
C GLN A 162 9.56 -2.04 -7.11
N GLU A 163 10.46 -3.02 -7.22
CA GLU A 163 11.07 -3.66 -6.05
C GLU A 163 12.11 -2.73 -5.42
N LEU A 164 12.01 -2.54 -4.11
CA LEU A 164 13.08 -1.93 -3.33
C LEU A 164 14.11 -3.01 -2.99
N GLU A 165 15.31 -2.85 -3.51
CA GLU A 165 16.41 -3.76 -3.20
C GLU A 165 16.66 -3.79 -1.69
N ASN A 166 16.84 -5.02 -1.18
CA ASN A 166 17.23 -5.21 0.21
C ASN A 166 18.62 -4.60 0.42
N GLN A 167 18.75 -3.76 1.43
CA GLN A 167 20.01 -3.12 1.79
C GLN A 167 20.29 -3.35 3.26
N GLU A 168 21.55 -3.65 3.59
CA GLU A 168 21.99 -3.78 4.97
C GLU A 168 21.90 -2.45 5.74
N ASP A 169 22.03 -1.32 5.02
CA ASP A 169 21.92 0.02 5.57
C ASP A 169 20.46 0.49 5.54
N GLU A 170 19.87 0.61 6.74
CA GLU A 170 18.49 1.06 6.93
C GLU A 170 18.26 2.48 6.40
N GLU A 171 19.19 3.41 6.62
CA GLU A 171 19.03 4.81 6.18
C GLU A 171 19.05 4.91 4.66
N ARG A 172 19.94 4.16 4.03
CA ARG A 172 20.00 4.08 2.57
C ARG A 172 18.73 3.46 1.99
N PHE A 173 18.19 2.41 2.63
CA PHE A 173 16.89 1.83 2.21
C PHE A 173 15.77 2.86 2.29
N LEU A 174 15.67 3.57 3.42
CA LEU A 174 14.64 4.60 3.63
C LEU A 174 14.81 5.79 2.67
N GLY A 175 16.05 6.18 2.38
CA GLY A 175 16.35 7.20 1.37
C GLY A 175 15.90 6.79 -0.03
N ASN A 176 16.16 5.54 -0.44
CA ASN A 176 15.68 5.02 -1.72
C ASN A 176 14.15 4.93 -1.76
N MET A 177 13.52 4.54 -0.67
CA MET A 177 12.06 4.54 -0.54
C MET A 177 11.48 5.95 -0.75
N ASN A 178 12.06 6.97 -0.11
CA ASN A 178 11.62 8.35 -0.25
C ASN A 178 11.74 8.86 -1.70
N ASN A 179 12.76 8.43 -2.44
CA ASN A 179 12.97 8.84 -3.83
C ASN A 179 11.93 8.26 -4.81
N LEU A 180 11.14 7.28 -4.38
CA LEU A 180 10.08 6.65 -5.19
C LEU A 180 8.69 7.24 -4.92
N TYR A 181 8.55 8.14 -3.95
CA TYR A 181 7.33 8.88 -3.65
C TYR A 181 7.33 10.28 -4.26
#